data_0e8d18e2be54ae2188058bbb17c48a1e
#
_entry.id   0e8d18e2be54ae2188058bbb17c48a1e
#
_cell.length_a   1.000
_cell.length_b   1.000
_cell.length_c   1.000
_cell.angle_alpha   90.00
_cell.angle_beta   90.00
_cell.angle_gamma   90.00
#
_symmetry.space_group_name_H-M   'P 1'
#
loop_
_entity.id
_entity.type
_entity.pdbx_description
1 polymer ?
#
loop_
_entity_poly.entity_id
_entity_poly.type
_entity_poly.pdbx_seq_one_letter_code
_entity_poly.pdbx_strand_id
1 'polypeptide(L)'
;LQEVMDNPDGFHGSFYLHKDLADNAKWVAGPIWDLVCYNREKTDYTFRMKVHYGITPHWIGDIIRYDSFCKSVKAVWEEVYPNRLNEIFDYIDDIVLPLDAAWRNDCERWDEDSSQTAQLRADRIKNALRRNIEWFDEHLPVSKYASLSIISEAEKNTPIRVFNLQGICIGEYDNKDKAISNLQKGLYIINNKKVIIK
;
A
#
# COMPACT_ATOMS: atom_id res chain seq x y z
N LEU A 1 -0.50 -6.29 5.91
CA LEU A 1 -1.24 -7.52 6.27
C LEU A 1 -2.32 -7.84 5.22
N GLN A 2 -3.27 -6.96 4.94
CA GLN A 2 -4.38 -7.22 4.00
C GLN A 2 -3.90 -7.64 2.60
N GLU A 3 -2.82 -7.05 2.11
CA GLU A 3 -2.21 -7.44 0.82
C GLU A 3 -1.60 -8.85 0.85
N VAL A 4 -0.94 -9.22 1.95
CA VAL A 4 -0.35 -10.55 2.12
C VAL A 4 -1.44 -11.62 2.26
N MET A 5 -2.54 -11.28 2.90
CA MET A 5 -3.72 -12.16 3.00
C MET A 5 -4.52 -12.23 1.70
N ASP A 6 -4.19 -11.40 0.71
CA ASP A 6 -4.94 -11.25 -0.53
C ASP A 6 -6.45 -11.03 -0.31
N ASN A 7 -6.78 -10.32 0.78
CA ASN A 7 -8.16 -10.10 1.19
C ASN A 7 -8.83 -9.04 0.28
N PRO A 8 -9.81 -9.41 -0.55
CA PRO A 8 -10.48 -8.46 -1.45
C PRO A 8 -11.25 -7.39 -0.70
N ASP A 9 -11.76 -7.68 0.49
CA ASP A 9 -12.54 -6.74 1.30
C ASP A 9 -11.67 -5.92 2.27
N GLY A 10 -10.38 -6.23 2.32
CA GLY A 10 -9.44 -5.66 3.29
C GLY A 10 -9.24 -4.15 3.23
N PHE A 11 -9.70 -3.50 2.16
CA PHE A 11 -9.66 -2.05 1.97
C PHE A 11 -11.02 -1.45 1.62
N HIS A 12 -12.08 -2.23 1.71
CA HIS A 12 -13.43 -1.84 1.34
C HIS A 12 -14.44 -2.13 2.45
N GLY A 13 -14.87 -3.39 2.61
CA GLY A 13 -15.91 -3.79 3.56
C GLY A 13 -15.40 -4.05 4.96
N SER A 14 -14.21 -4.64 5.06
CA SER A 14 -13.58 -5.07 6.32
C SER A 14 -12.42 -4.16 6.73
N PHE A 15 -12.61 -2.84 6.56
CA PHE A 15 -11.58 -1.84 6.82
C PHE A 15 -12.09 -0.72 7.69
N TYR A 16 -11.43 -0.52 8.83
CA TYR A 16 -11.75 0.53 9.79
C TYR A 16 -10.60 1.51 9.92
N LEU A 17 -10.94 2.76 10.10
CA LEU A 17 -10.01 3.82 10.48
C LEU A 17 -10.52 4.49 11.75
N HIS A 18 -9.65 4.71 12.69
CA HIS A 18 -9.95 5.51 13.88
C HIS A 18 -8.88 6.58 14.12
N LYS A 19 -9.26 7.59 14.85
CA LYS A 19 -8.38 8.68 15.24
C LYS A 19 -8.72 9.09 16.67
N ASP A 20 -7.73 9.26 17.52
CA ASP A 20 -7.89 9.81 18.85
C ASP A 20 -8.25 11.30 18.78
N LEU A 21 -8.79 11.83 19.88
CA LEU A 21 -9.22 13.22 19.99
C LEU A 21 -8.07 14.23 20.13
N ALA A 22 -6.86 13.77 20.41
CA ALA A 22 -5.69 14.63 20.53
C ALA A 22 -5.41 15.38 19.21
N ASP A 23 -5.02 16.65 19.29
CA ASP A 23 -4.82 17.53 18.13
C ASP A 23 -3.86 16.97 17.09
N ASN A 24 -2.79 16.29 17.56
CA ASN A 24 -1.77 15.70 16.69
C ASN A 24 -1.98 14.20 16.43
N ALA A 25 -3.12 13.64 16.79
CA ALA A 25 -3.41 12.23 16.57
C ALA A 25 -3.42 11.90 15.07
N LYS A 26 -2.81 10.78 14.75
CA LYS A 26 -2.81 10.24 13.38
C LYS A 26 -4.01 9.31 13.19
N TRP A 27 -4.43 9.15 11.95
CA TRP A 27 -5.33 8.07 11.57
C TRP A 27 -4.63 6.73 11.72
N VAL A 28 -5.32 5.79 12.33
CA VAL A 28 -4.84 4.42 12.54
C VAL A 28 -5.79 3.46 11.83
N ALA A 29 -5.23 2.55 11.04
CA ALA A 29 -5.99 1.47 10.42
C ALA A 29 -6.19 0.35 11.45
N GLY A 30 -7.43 -0.07 11.65
CA GLY A 30 -7.81 -1.10 12.61
C GLY A 30 -9.06 -0.75 13.38
N PRO A 31 -9.51 -1.66 14.22
CA PRO A 31 -8.97 -3.00 14.46
C PRO A 31 -9.04 -3.89 13.22
N ILE A 32 -8.28 -4.99 13.24
CA ILE A 32 -8.38 -6.01 12.20
C ILE A 32 -9.75 -6.68 12.32
N TRP A 33 -10.46 -6.72 11.20
CA TRP A 33 -11.81 -7.28 11.13
C TRP A 33 -11.93 -8.15 9.89
N ASP A 34 -12.54 -9.34 10.05
CA ASP A 34 -12.85 -10.27 8.95
C ASP A 34 -11.64 -10.55 8.03
N LEU A 35 -10.53 -10.91 8.67
CA LEU A 35 -9.29 -11.20 7.97
C LEU A 35 -9.30 -12.63 7.44
N VAL A 36 -9.52 -12.78 6.15
CA VAL A 36 -9.50 -14.07 5.46
C VAL A 36 -8.29 -14.16 4.54
N CYS A 37 -7.65 -15.33 4.51
CA CYS A 37 -6.56 -15.60 3.58
C CYS A 37 -7.11 -16.18 2.28
N TYR A 38 -7.06 -15.39 1.23
CA TYR A 38 -7.36 -15.85 -0.12
C TYR A 38 -6.10 -16.34 -0.84
N ASN A 39 -6.32 -17.20 -1.81
CA ASN A 39 -5.26 -17.68 -2.67
C ASN A 39 -5.19 -16.79 -3.91
N ARG A 40 -4.13 -15.99 -4.00
CA ARG A 40 -3.88 -15.15 -5.18
C ARG A 40 -3.68 -16.03 -6.41
N GLU A 41 -4.47 -15.79 -7.44
CA GLU A 41 -4.31 -16.45 -8.71
C GLU A 41 -3.09 -15.89 -9.47
N LYS A 42 -2.46 -16.74 -10.30
CA LYS A 42 -1.27 -16.35 -11.07
C LYS A 42 -1.50 -15.18 -12.04
N THR A 43 -2.76 -14.92 -12.37
CA THR A 43 -3.17 -13.84 -13.28
C THR A 43 -3.48 -12.52 -12.56
N ASP A 44 -3.54 -12.53 -11.24
CA ASP A 44 -3.84 -11.36 -10.44
C ASP A 44 -2.54 -10.65 -10.01
N TYR A 45 -2.10 -9.72 -10.83
CA TYR A 45 -0.88 -8.92 -10.62
C TYR A 45 -1.17 -7.54 -10.01
N THR A 46 -2.30 -7.38 -9.35
CA THR A 46 -2.74 -6.09 -8.84
C THR A 46 -2.87 -6.10 -7.32
N PHE A 47 -2.38 -5.05 -6.65
CA PHE A 47 -2.61 -4.86 -5.23
C PHE A 47 -4.10 -4.71 -4.92
N ARG A 48 -4.57 -5.34 -3.86
CA ARG A 48 -5.97 -5.24 -3.41
C ARG A 48 -6.38 -3.82 -3.04
N MET A 49 -5.44 -3.02 -2.52
CA MET A 49 -5.70 -1.61 -2.28
C MET A 49 -5.96 -0.79 -3.56
N LYS A 50 -5.58 -1.29 -4.74
CA LYS A 50 -5.85 -0.62 -6.03
C LYS A 50 -7.15 -1.04 -6.67
N VAL A 51 -7.54 -2.30 -6.49
CA VAL A 51 -8.65 -2.91 -7.23
C VAL A 51 -9.53 -3.70 -6.28
N HIS A 52 -10.80 -3.38 -6.27
CA HIS A 52 -11.84 -4.14 -5.60
C HIS A 52 -12.76 -4.76 -6.66
N TYR A 53 -12.79 -6.09 -6.77
CA TYR A 53 -13.60 -6.82 -7.75
C TYR A 53 -13.54 -6.25 -9.18
N GLY A 54 -12.35 -5.85 -9.63
CA GLY A 54 -12.17 -5.23 -10.95
C GLY A 54 -12.65 -3.78 -11.05
N ILE A 55 -13.18 -3.19 -10.00
CA ILE A 55 -13.61 -1.79 -9.96
C ILE A 55 -12.47 -0.91 -9.44
N THR A 56 -12.02 -0.02 -10.28
CA THR A 56 -11.00 1.00 -9.95
C THR A 56 -11.58 2.40 -10.08
N PRO A 57 -11.01 3.39 -9.42
CA PRO A 57 -9.95 3.37 -8.41
C PRO A 57 -10.50 3.30 -6.99
N HIS A 58 -9.78 2.66 -6.11
CA HIS A 58 -10.02 2.73 -4.67
C HIS A 58 -9.33 3.98 -4.12
N TRP A 59 -9.99 4.75 -3.25
CA TRP A 59 -9.40 5.97 -2.67
C TRP A 59 -8.05 5.71 -1.97
N ILE A 60 -7.93 4.57 -1.28
CA ILE A 60 -6.70 4.17 -0.59
C ILE A 60 -5.60 3.75 -1.59
N GLY A 61 -5.96 3.30 -2.78
CA GLY A 61 -5.01 2.93 -3.83
C GLY A 61 -4.16 4.09 -4.31
N ASP A 62 -4.62 5.31 -4.15
CA ASP A 62 -3.86 6.51 -4.50
C ASP A 62 -2.67 6.74 -3.57
N ILE A 63 -2.69 6.19 -2.36
CA ILE A 63 -1.57 6.30 -1.40
C ILE A 63 -0.29 5.69 -1.96
N ILE A 64 -0.38 4.64 -2.80
CA ILE A 64 0.79 4.01 -3.44
C ILE A 64 1.54 4.98 -4.38
N ARG A 65 0.93 6.06 -4.79
CA ARG A 65 1.60 7.10 -5.61
C ARG A 65 2.66 7.86 -4.83
N TYR A 66 2.59 7.85 -3.51
CA TYR A 66 3.50 8.60 -2.65
C TYR A 66 4.73 7.77 -2.27
N ASP A 67 5.91 8.30 -2.59
CA ASP A 67 7.19 7.66 -2.29
C ASP A 67 7.38 7.38 -0.80
N SER A 68 6.96 8.29 0.07
CA SER A 68 7.01 8.10 1.53
C SER A 68 6.22 6.88 1.99
N PHE A 69 5.05 6.62 1.39
CA PHE A 69 4.27 5.43 1.71
C PHE A 69 4.96 4.16 1.22
N CYS A 70 5.44 4.14 -0.02
CA CYS A 70 6.14 2.97 -0.56
C CYS A 70 7.41 2.63 0.25
N LYS A 71 8.18 3.63 0.65
CA LYS A 71 9.33 3.46 1.55
C LYS A 71 8.95 2.90 2.91
N SER A 72 7.85 3.37 3.50
CA SER A 72 7.34 2.85 4.77
C SER A 72 6.90 1.39 4.64
N VAL A 73 6.20 1.03 3.56
CA VAL A 73 5.81 -0.37 3.29
C VAL A 73 7.04 -1.25 3.16
N LYS A 74 8.05 -0.81 2.41
CA LYS A 74 9.30 -1.55 2.26
C LYS A 74 10.02 -1.74 3.59
N ALA A 75 10.15 -0.69 4.40
CA ALA A 75 10.81 -0.77 5.70
C ALA A 75 10.11 -1.76 6.66
N VAL A 76 8.78 -1.72 6.73
CA VAL A 76 8.01 -2.69 7.52
C VAL A 76 8.15 -4.09 6.97
N TRP A 77 8.18 -4.25 5.64
CA TRP A 77 8.37 -5.56 5.02
C TRP A 77 9.74 -6.14 5.36
N GLU A 78 10.81 -5.38 5.25
CA GLU A 78 12.18 -5.79 5.60
C GLU A 78 12.32 -6.15 7.09
N GLU A 79 11.50 -5.56 7.97
CA GLU A 79 11.46 -5.92 9.39
C GLU A 79 10.77 -7.27 9.65
N VAL A 80 9.68 -7.58 8.91
CA VAL A 80 8.86 -8.76 9.19
C VAL A 80 9.24 -9.97 8.35
N TYR A 81 9.78 -9.77 7.17
CA TYR A 81 10.18 -10.85 6.24
C TYR A 81 11.70 -11.07 6.29
N PRO A 82 12.18 -12.33 6.27
CA PRO A 82 11.37 -13.58 6.30
C PRO A 82 11.02 -14.06 7.71
N ASN A 83 11.67 -13.58 8.77
CA ASN A 83 11.72 -14.24 10.06
C ASN A 83 10.35 -14.34 10.75
N ARG A 84 9.65 -13.22 10.93
CA ARG A 84 8.35 -13.21 11.62
C ARG A 84 7.26 -13.92 10.84
N LEU A 85 7.35 -13.98 9.51
CA LEU A 85 6.38 -14.73 8.70
C LEU A 85 6.57 -16.23 8.82
N ASN A 86 7.78 -16.71 9.05
CA ASN A 86 8.02 -18.13 9.31
C ASN A 86 7.39 -18.58 10.63
N GLU A 87 7.40 -17.72 11.66
CA GLU A 87 6.74 -18.03 12.94
C GLU A 87 5.23 -18.31 12.78
N ILE A 88 4.58 -17.72 11.77
CA ILE A 88 3.15 -17.98 11.48
C ILE A 88 2.93 -19.41 11.01
N PHE A 89 3.84 -19.97 10.21
CA PHE A 89 3.72 -21.34 9.74
C PHE A 89 3.89 -22.33 10.88
N ASP A 90 4.86 -22.10 11.75
CA ASP A 90 5.09 -22.90 12.94
C ASP A 90 3.86 -22.85 13.88
N TYR A 91 3.32 -21.66 14.09
CA TYR A 91 2.10 -21.46 14.87
C TYR A 91 0.88 -22.22 14.30
N ILE A 92 0.69 -22.19 12.98
CA ILE A 92 -0.39 -22.96 12.33
C ILE A 92 -0.21 -24.45 12.57
N ASP A 93 1.02 -24.98 12.48
CA ASP A 93 1.29 -26.39 12.71
C ASP A 93 1.04 -26.78 14.18
N ASP A 94 1.39 -25.92 15.12
CA ASP A 94 1.17 -26.15 16.56
C ASP A 94 -0.32 -26.18 16.94
N ILE A 95 -1.16 -25.36 16.31
CA ILE A 95 -2.59 -25.27 16.66
C ILE A 95 -3.49 -26.26 15.91
N VAL A 96 -3.06 -26.78 14.76
CA VAL A 96 -3.93 -27.60 13.92
C VAL A 96 -4.36 -28.92 14.62
N LEU A 97 -3.43 -29.53 15.33
CA LEU A 97 -3.69 -30.82 16.01
C LEU A 97 -4.70 -30.68 17.17
N PRO A 98 -4.57 -29.70 18.08
CA PRO A 98 -5.60 -29.42 19.08
C PRO A 98 -6.97 -29.05 18.50
N LEU A 99 -7.00 -28.41 17.31
CA LEU A 99 -8.25 -27.99 16.67
C LEU A 99 -8.98 -29.12 15.94
N ASP A 100 -8.37 -30.26 15.69
CA ASP A 100 -8.96 -31.32 14.88
C ASP A 100 -10.27 -31.88 15.48
N ALA A 101 -10.36 -31.99 16.81
CA ALA A 101 -11.59 -32.42 17.48
C ALA A 101 -12.71 -31.37 17.35
N ALA A 102 -12.37 -30.10 17.53
CA ALA A 102 -13.32 -28.99 17.36
C ALA A 102 -13.82 -28.91 15.90
N TRP A 103 -12.92 -29.08 14.95
CA TRP A 103 -13.23 -29.13 13.53
C TRP A 103 -14.23 -30.25 13.19
N ARG A 104 -14.00 -31.45 13.69
CA ARG A 104 -14.92 -32.59 13.45
C ARG A 104 -16.30 -32.35 14.04
N ASN A 105 -16.37 -31.80 15.25
CA ASN A 105 -17.64 -31.43 15.88
C ASN A 105 -18.38 -30.32 15.08
N ASP A 106 -17.64 -29.39 14.49
CA ASP A 106 -18.22 -28.33 13.66
C ASP A 106 -18.81 -28.90 12.37
N CYS A 107 -18.05 -29.77 11.67
CA CYS A 107 -18.54 -30.46 10.48
C CYS A 107 -19.80 -31.30 10.77
N GLU A 108 -19.81 -32.05 11.89
CA GLU A 108 -20.98 -32.86 12.31
C GLU A 108 -22.20 -31.94 12.58
N ARG A 109 -21.97 -30.83 13.28
CA ARG A 109 -23.04 -29.90 13.65
C ARG A 109 -23.71 -29.22 12.44
N TRP A 110 -22.92 -28.87 11.44
CA TRP A 110 -23.37 -28.07 10.31
C TRP A 110 -23.52 -28.86 9.02
N ASP A 111 -23.44 -30.21 9.10
CA ASP A 111 -23.53 -31.11 7.96
C ASP A 111 -22.54 -30.76 6.83
N GLU A 112 -21.32 -30.36 7.24
CA GLU A 112 -20.25 -30.07 6.32
C GLU A 112 -19.44 -31.31 5.94
N ASP A 113 -18.73 -31.24 4.81
CA ASP A 113 -17.89 -32.32 4.32
C ASP A 113 -16.72 -32.62 5.27
N SER A 114 -16.88 -33.65 6.10
CA SER A 114 -15.86 -34.12 7.05
C SER A 114 -14.62 -34.76 6.40
N SER A 115 -14.62 -34.96 5.07
CA SER A 115 -13.44 -35.43 4.34
C SER A 115 -12.29 -34.42 4.34
N GLN A 116 -12.59 -33.17 4.63
CA GLN A 116 -11.60 -32.10 4.76
C GLN A 116 -11.13 -31.96 6.20
N THR A 117 -10.02 -32.62 6.53
CA THR A 117 -9.43 -32.55 7.87
C THR A 117 -8.93 -31.12 8.20
N ALA A 118 -8.79 -30.79 9.49
CA ALA A 118 -8.17 -29.54 9.93
C ALA A 118 -6.76 -29.37 9.33
N GLN A 119 -5.99 -30.45 9.22
CA GLN A 119 -4.66 -30.46 8.60
C GLN A 119 -4.72 -30.04 7.12
N LEU A 120 -5.66 -30.61 6.35
CA LEU A 120 -5.79 -30.27 4.92
C LEU A 120 -6.13 -28.80 4.73
N ARG A 121 -6.97 -28.22 5.59
CA ARG A 121 -7.30 -26.78 5.57
C ARG A 121 -6.10 -25.92 5.97
N ALA A 122 -5.36 -26.32 7.00
CA ALA A 122 -4.13 -25.65 7.41
C ALA A 122 -3.09 -25.63 6.27
N ASP A 123 -2.90 -26.76 5.59
CA ASP A 123 -1.98 -26.85 4.45
C ASP A 123 -2.41 -25.95 3.27
N ARG A 124 -3.71 -25.84 3.01
CA ARG A 124 -4.23 -24.89 1.99
C ARG A 124 -3.92 -23.45 2.37
N ILE A 125 -4.15 -23.06 3.63
CA ILE A 125 -3.86 -21.71 4.14
C ILE A 125 -2.34 -21.43 4.03
N LYS A 126 -1.50 -22.36 4.50
CA LYS A 126 -0.04 -22.21 4.41
C LYS A 126 0.43 -22.06 2.95
N ASN A 127 -0.12 -22.83 2.04
CA ASN A 127 0.22 -22.76 0.62
C ASN A 127 -0.26 -21.45 -0.02
N ALA A 128 -1.43 -20.94 0.35
CA ALA A 128 -1.91 -19.64 -0.08
C ALA A 128 -1.01 -18.51 0.45
N LEU A 129 -0.69 -18.55 1.75
CA LEU A 129 0.20 -17.56 2.37
C LEU A 129 1.58 -17.54 1.72
N ARG A 130 2.21 -18.69 1.46
CA ARG A 130 3.52 -18.72 0.79
C ARG A 130 3.48 -18.03 -0.55
N ARG A 131 2.50 -18.35 -1.39
CA ARG A 131 2.35 -17.71 -2.70
C ARG A 131 2.11 -16.21 -2.60
N ASN A 132 1.28 -15.80 -1.66
CA ASN A 132 0.98 -14.38 -1.47
C ASN A 132 2.21 -13.61 -0.95
N ILE A 133 2.98 -14.22 -0.06
CA ILE A 133 4.23 -13.67 0.47
C ILE A 133 5.27 -13.52 -0.65
N GLU A 134 5.51 -14.57 -1.42
CA GLU A 134 6.42 -14.57 -2.57
C GLU A 134 6.02 -13.48 -3.58
N TRP A 135 4.73 -13.44 -3.92
CA TRP A 135 4.23 -12.41 -4.83
C TRP A 135 4.45 -10.99 -4.27
N PHE A 136 4.16 -10.78 -2.99
CA PHE A 136 4.31 -9.45 -2.39
C PHE A 136 5.76 -9.01 -2.30
N ASP A 137 6.67 -9.92 -2.00
CA ASP A 137 8.12 -9.66 -1.96
C ASP A 137 8.65 -9.24 -3.33
N GLU A 138 8.23 -9.94 -4.39
CA GLU A 138 8.61 -9.62 -5.77
C GLU A 138 7.99 -8.32 -6.30
N HIS A 139 6.86 -7.89 -5.74
CA HIS A 139 6.05 -6.78 -6.26
C HIS A 139 5.87 -5.63 -5.28
N LEU A 140 6.83 -5.43 -4.37
CA LEU A 140 6.77 -4.31 -3.42
C LEU A 140 6.39 -3.00 -4.13
N PRO A 141 5.49 -2.19 -3.55
CA PRO A 141 5.00 -1.01 -4.23
C PRO A 141 6.12 -0.01 -4.49
N VAL A 142 6.22 0.42 -5.73
CA VAL A 142 7.14 1.48 -6.17
C VAL A 142 6.31 2.70 -6.56
N SER A 143 6.68 3.85 -6.03
CA SER A 143 6.01 5.10 -6.37
C SER A 143 6.19 5.44 -7.85
N LYS A 144 5.10 5.83 -8.51
CA LYS A 144 5.18 6.42 -9.85
C LYS A 144 5.95 7.74 -9.87
N TYR A 145 6.10 8.38 -8.72
CA TYR A 145 6.83 9.64 -8.55
C TYR A 145 8.27 9.44 -8.04
N ALA A 146 8.72 8.19 -7.86
CA ALA A 146 10.13 7.92 -7.51
C ALA A 146 11.09 8.48 -8.56
N SER A 147 10.68 8.46 -9.84
CA SER A 147 11.42 9.13 -10.93
C SER A 147 11.38 10.67 -10.85
N LEU A 148 10.35 11.25 -10.21
CA LEU A 148 10.24 12.68 -10.00
C LEU A 148 11.07 13.17 -8.81
N SER A 149 11.32 12.33 -7.81
CA SER A 149 12.27 12.67 -6.73
C SER A 149 13.72 12.69 -7.22
N ILE A 150 14.07 11.83 -8.19
CA ILE A 150 15.37 11.89 -8.89
C ILE A 150 15.46 13.18 -9.73
N ILE A 151 14.38 13.59 -10.38
CA ILE A 151 14.30 14.87 -11.10
C ILE A 151 14.42 16.05 -10.12
N SER A 152 13.84 15.98 -8.91
CA SER A 152 13.96 17.04 -7.90
C SER A 152 15.37 17.17 -7.30
N GLU A 153 16.16 16.10 -7.27
CA GLU A 153 17.59 16.20 -6.92
C GLU A 153 18.45 16.69 -8.09
N ALA A 154 18.11 16.34 -9.31
CA ALA A 154 18.72 16.93 -10.50
C ALA A 154 18.30 18.40 -10.73
N GLU A 155 17.07 18.78 -10.34
CA GLU A 155 16.56 20.16 -10.40
C GLU A 155 17.25 21.10 -9.40
N LYS A 156 17.96 20.63 -8.38
CA LYS A 156 18.74 21.50 -7.48
C LYS A 156 19.88 22.23 -8.20
N ASN A 157 20.24 21.79 -9.40
CA ASN A 157 21.28 22.39 -10.22
C ASN A 157 20.80 22.89 -11.57
N THR A 158 19.49 22.84 -11.88
CA THR A 158 18.93 23.41 -13.11
C THR A 158 18.39 24.81 -12.84
N PRO A 159 18.63 25.76 -13.72
CA PRO A 159 18.06 27.10 -13.57
C PRO A 159 16.53 27.06 -13.53
N ILE A 160 15.97 27.85 -12.63
CA ILE A 160 14.52 27.95 -12.46
C ILE A 160 13.94 28.74 -13.63
N ARG A 161 13.12 28.08 -14.43
CA ARG A 161 12.41 28.70 -15.55
C ARG A 161 11.09 29.27 -15.10
N VAL A 162 10.86 30.51 -15.47
CA VAL A 162 9.61 31.22 -15.22
C VAL A 162 8.86 31.41 -16.53
N PHE A 163 7.59 31.01 -16.54
CA PHE A 163 6.72 31.13 -17.70
C PHE A 163 5.55 32.03 -17.39
N ASN A 164 5.11 32.79 -18.40
CA ASN A 164 3.84 33.47 -18.34
C ASN A 164 2.65 32.52 -18.56
N LEU A 165 1.43 33.01 -18.47
CA LEU A 165 0.21 32.20 -18.66
C LEU A 165 0.04 31.66 -20.09
N GLN A 166 0.73 32.23 -21.07
CA GLN A 166 0.75 31.75 -22.46
C GLN A 166 1.80 30.64 -22.67
N GLY A 167 2.52 30.24 -21.62
CA GLY A 167 3.56 29.21 -21.70
C GLY A 167 4.90 29.69 -22.26
N ILE A 168 5.09 31.00 -22.41
CA ILE A 168 6.34 31.61 -22.89
C ILE A 168 7.30 31.74 -21.70
N CYS A 169 8.53 31.19 -21.84
CA CYS A 169 9.59 31.39 -20.86
C CYS A 169 10.03 32.84 -20.83
N ILE A 170 9.88 33.49 -19.69
CA ILE A 170 10.20 34.93 -19.50
C ILE A 170 11.47 35.15 -18.71
N GLY A 171 12.08 34.09 -18.16
CA GLY A 171 13.36 34.17 -17.47
C GLY A 171 13.85 32.84 -16.92
N GLU A 172 15.16 32.74 -16.72
CA GLU A 172 15.85 31.66 -16.06
C GLU A 172 16.67 32.23 -14.90
N TYR A 173 16.59 31.58 -13.73
CA TYR A 173 17.19 32.05 -12.48
C TYR A 173 17.85 30.89 -11.72
N ASP A 174 18.95 31.17 -11.02
CA ASP A 174 19.71 30.18 -10.25
C ASP A 174 18.95 29.66 -9.01
N ASN A 175 18.04 30.48 -8.48
CA ASN A 175 17.20 30.12 -7.33
C ASN A 175 15.85 30.85 -7.35
N LYS A 176 14.92 30.34 -6.51
CA LYS A 176 13.54 30.79 -6.46
C LYS A 176 13.41 32.25 -5.95
N ASP A 177 14.26 32.65 -5.02
CA ASP A 177 14.18 33.98 -4.41
C ASP A 177 14.60 35.04 -5.42
N LYS A 178 15.63 34.79 -6.24
CA LYS A 178 16.01 35.64 -7.38
C LYS A 178 14.91 35.70 -8.44
N ALA A 179 14.26 34.55 -8.72
CA ALA A 179 13.13 34.52 -9.66
C ALA A 179 12.01 35.45 -9.17
N ILE A 180 11.60 35.30 -7.89
CA ILE A 180 10.49 36.09 -7.32
C ILE A 180 10.81 37.58 -7.25
N SER A 181 12.03 37.97 -6.86
CA SER A 181 12.43 39.37 -6.70
C SER A 181 12.52 40.13 -8.03
N ASN A 182 12.68 39.42 -9.15
CA ASN A 182 12.77 40.05 -10.48
C ASN A 182 11.44 40.07 -11.25
N LEU A 183 10.36 39.52 -10.67
CA LEU A 183 9.06 39.50 -11.33
C LEU A 183 8.17 40.64 -10.86
N GLN A 184 7.46 41.24 -11.81
CA GLN A 184 6.39 42.17 -11.49
C GLN A 184 5.19 41.48 -10.90
N LYS A 185 4.27 42.27 -10.30
CA LYS A 185 3.01 41.70 -9.79
C LYS A 185 2.26 40.99 -10.92
N GLY A 186 1.87 39.76 -10.66
CA GLY A 186 1.21 38.95 -11.70
C GLY A 186 1.13 37.45 -11.34
N LEU A 187 0.59 36.68 -12.27
CA LEU A 187 0.49 35.22 -12.17
C LEU A 187 1.48 34.59 -13.15
N TYR A 188 2.29 33.67 -12.61
CA TYR A 188 3.37 33.00 -13.31
C TYR A 188 3.35 31.50 -13.07
N ILE A 189 4.03 30.75 -13.93
CA ILE A 189 4.31 29.32 -13.73
C ILE A 189 5.80 29.17 -13.41
N ILE A 190 6.12 28.73 -12.20
CA ILE A 190 7.48 28.50 -11.72
C ILE A 190 7.57 27.04 -11.25
N ASN A 191 8.48 26.26 -11.80
CA ASN A 191 8.61 24.82 -11.49
C ASN A 191 7.25 24.08 -11.58
N ASN A 192 6.54 24.27 -12.69
CA ASN A 192 5.21 23.70 -12.96
C ASN A 192 4.11 24.05 -11.94
N LYS A 193 4.33 25.06 -11.08
CA LYS A 193 3.34 25.54 -10.11
C LYS A 193 2.93 26.98 -10.45
N LYS A 194 1.64 27.25 -10.30
CA LYS A 194 1.13 28.64 -10.40
C LYS A 194 1.56 29.42 -9.16
N VAL A 195 2.19 30.57 -9.39
CA VAL A 195 2.70 31.49 -8.34
C VAL A 195 2.15 32.88 -8.58
N ILE A 196 1.57 33.47 -7.55
CA ILE A 196 1.08 34.86 -7.58
C ILE A 196 2.14 35.72 -6.91
N ILE A 197 2.65 36.70 -7.66
CA ILE A 197 3.50 37.76 -7.14
C ILE A 197 2.60 38.95 -6.79
N LYS A 198 2.58 39.32 -5.51
CA LYS A 198 1.71 40.40 -4.95
C LYS A 198 2.35 41.75 -4.98
#